data_5132bf19ede5ff34b9093e1aa4c964f6
#
_entry.id   5132bf19ede5ff34b9093e1aa4c964f6
#
_cell.length_a   1.000
_cell.length_b   1.000
_cell.length_c   1.000
_cell.angle_alpha   90.00
_cell.angle_beta   90.00
_cell.angle_gamma   90.00
#
_symmetry.space_group_name_H-M   'P 1'
#
loop_
_entity.id
_entity.type
_entity.pdbx_description
1 polymer ?
#
loop_
_entity_poly.entity_id
_entity_poly.type
_entity_poly.pdbx_seq_one_letter_code
_entity_poly.pdbx_strand_id
1 'polypeptide(L)'
;FNGADISKLLALFLTLGNGCIGFLDDSVKALKKRNLGLTAKQKLAAQAAVSVIFCFVLKGVLDFPTTLWIPLTAVTVDLGPFYYILVFFMIVGATNAVNLTDGLDGLAAGSCPITSVAYVVIAVALGYGNIAVFGAALAGACLGFLFYNQHPAKLFMGDTGSLALGGGLAAMAVLTKTEILLIPAGALYVMEALSVILQVISFKTRGVRIFKMSPIHHHFELSGWSEVKV
;
A
#
# COMPACT_ATOMS: atom_id res chain seq x y z
N PHE A 1 -20.91 -2.14 -19.23
CA PHE A 1 -19.56 -2.35 -18.65
C PHE A 1 -19.35 -3.85 -18.49
N ASN A 2 -18.27 -4.39 -19.03
CA ASN A 2 -17.89 -5.77 -18.76
C ASN A 2 -17.10 -5.85 -17.43
N GLY A 3 -16.92 -7.06 -16.88
CA GLY A 3 -16.21 -7.22 -15.59
C GLY A 3 -14.78 -6.68 -15.60
N ALA A 4 -14.11 -6.67 -16.75
CA ALA A 4 -12.77 -6.12 -16.92
C ALA A 4 -12.73 -4.58 -16.77
N ASP A 5 -13.78 -3.88 -17.20
CA ASP A 5 -13.88 -2.42 -17.03
C ASP A 5 -14.18 -2.05 -15.57
N ILE A 6 -15.02 -2.83 -14.90
CA ILE A 6 -15.30 -2.65 -13.47
C ILE A 6 -14.04 -2.86 -12.63
N SER A 7 -13.20 -3.84 -12.95
CA SER A 7 -11.93 -4.09 -12.24
C SER A 7 -10.97 -2.89 -12.34
N LYS A 8 -10.86 -2.23 -13.52
CA LYS A 8 -10.09 -0.99 -13.65
C LYS A 8 -10.63 0.12 -12.77
N LEU A 9 -11.96 0.32 -12.80
CA LEU A 9 -12.60 1.34 -11.99
C LEU A 9 -12.41 1.10 -10.51
N LEU A 10 -12.41 -0.17 -10.06
CA LEU A 10 -12.13 -0.53 -8.68
C LEU A 10 -10.68 -0.25 -8.28
N ALA A 11 -9.71 -0.53 -9.17
CA ALA A 11 -8.31 -0.18 -8.92
C ALA A 11 -8.14 1.34 -8.78
N LEU A 12 -8.74 2.12 -9.67
CA LEU A 12 -8.76 3.57 -9.59
C LEU A 12 -9.49 4.07 -8.34
N PHE A 13 -10.60 3.44 -7.97
CA PHE A 13 -11.37 3.80 -6.77
C PHE A 13 -10.53 3.64 -5.50
N LEU A 14 -9.79 2.52 -5.32
CA LEU A 14 -8.92 2.33 -4.16
C LEU A 14 -7.77 3.33 -4.15
N THR A 15 -7.15 3.58 -5.29
CA THR A 15 -6.05 4.54 -5.42
C THR A 15 -6.52 5.95 -5.07
N LEU A 16 -7.56 6.42 -5.74
CA LEU A 16 -8.08 7.77 -5.54
C LEU A 16 -8.74 7.95 -4.18
N GLY A 17 -9.50 6.95 -3.71
CA GLY A 17 -10.15 6.99 -2.40
C GLY A 17 -9.15 7.14 -1.26
N ASN A 18 -8.07 6.34 -1.28
CA ASN A 18 -6.99 6.48 -0.29
C ASN A 18 -6.17 7.76 -0.52
N GLY A 19 -5.95 8.18 -1.76
CA GLY A 19 -5.33 9.46 -2.09
C GLY A 19 -6.12 10.65 -1.55
N CYS A 20 -7.45 10.63 -1.65
CA CYS A 20 -8.32 11.66 -1.07
C CYS A 20 -8.21 11.72 0.46
N ILE A 21 -8.10 10.56 1.12
CA ILE A 21 -7.87 10.52 2.59
C ILE A 21 -6.54 11.20 2.92
N GLY A 22 -5.47 10.87 2.19
CA GLY A 22 -4.16 11.50 2.35
C GLY A 22 -4.19 13.00 2.08
N PHE A 23 -4.87 13.41 1.00
CA PHE A 23 -5.03 14.81 0.65
C PHE A 23 -5.76 15.61 1.76
N LEU A 24 -6.80 15.03 2.36
CA LEU A 24 -7.47 15.66 3.49
C LEU A 24 -6.53 15.78 4.71
N ASP A 25 -5.73 14.75 4.98
CA ASP A 25 -4.75 14.77 6.06
C ASP A 25 -3.70 15.88 5.85
N ASP A 26 -3.09 15.92 4.68
CA ASP A 26 -2.07 16.92 4.31
C ASP A 26 -2.66 18.33 4.26
N SER A 27 -3.88 18.49 3.74
CA SER A 27 -4.59 19.78 3.73
C SER A 27 -4.85 20.31 5.13
N VAL A 28 -5.26 19.43 6.06
CA VAL A 28 -5.46 19.82 7.47
C VAL A 28 -4.14 20.26 8.12
N LYS A 29 -3.03 19.55 7.83
CA LYS A 29 -1.69 19.94 8.30
C LYS A 29 -1.31 21.34 7.79
N ALA A 30 -1.49 21.58 6.47
CA ALA A 30 -1.14 22.84 5.82
C ALA A 30 -2.00 23.99 6.31
N LEU A 31 -3.32 23.85 6.35
CA LEU A 31 -4.25 24.90 6.76
C LEU A 31 -4.09 25.29 8.24
N LYS A 32 -3.87 24.29 9.11
CA LYS A 32 -3.71 24.52 10.54
C LYS A 32 -2.26 24.81 10.96
N LYS A 33 -1.32 24.85 10.02
CA LYS A 33 0.12 25.07 10.25
C LYS A 33 0.66 24.23 11.43
N ARG A 34 0.30 22.96 11.46
CA ARG A 34 0.71 22.00 12.49
C ARG A 34 1.03 20.63 11.87
N ASN A 35 1.86 19.85 12.58
CA ASN A 35 2.27 18.52 12.11
C ASN A 35 1.18 17.43 12.26
N LEU A 36 0.05 17.75 12.92
CA LEU A 36 -1.05 16.82 13.13
C LEU A 36 -2.18 17.10 12.13
N GLY A 37 -2.40 16.17 11.21
CA GLY A 37 -3.52 16.14 10.28
C GLY A 37 -4.79 15.53 10.90
N LEU A 38 -5.32 14.50 10.25
CA LEU A 38 -6.40 13.68 10.80
C LEU A 38 -5.88 12.85 11.99
N THR A 39 -6.75 12.57 12.95
CA THR A 39 -6.41 11.60 13.98
C THR A 39 -6.27 10.20 13.39
N ALA A 40 -5.47 9.32 14.03
CA ALA A 40 -5.33 7.93 13.57
C ALA A 40 -6.69 7.21 13.46
N LYS A 41 -7.64 7.50 14.37
CA LYS A 41 -8.99 6.93 14.31
C LYS A 41 -9.79 7.43 13.11
N GLN A 42 -9.69 8.72 12.77
CA GLN A 42 -10.37 9.30 11.60
C GLN A 42 -9.80 8.73 10.30
N LYS A 43 -8.46 8.64 10.20
CA LYS A 43 -7.78 8.06 9.04
C LYS A 43 -8.19 6.59 8.85
N LEU A 44 -8.13 5.80 9.92
CA LEU A 44 -8.53 4.39 9.89
C LEU A 44 -10.02 4.22 9.54
N ALA A 45 -10.92 5.04 10.09
CA ALA A 45 -12.35 4.99 9.78
C ALA A 45 -12.62 5.31 8.29
N ALA A 46 -11.92 6.29 7.71
CA ALA A 46 -12.05 6.62 6.30
C ALA A 46 -11.50 5.50 5.39
N GLN A 47 -10.34 4.93 5.72
CA GLN A 47 -9.78 3.76 5.03
C GLN A 47 -10.73 2.55 5.13
N ALA A 48 -11.33 2.34 6.30
CA ALA A 48 -12.33 1.29 6.50
C ALA A 48 -13.54 1.48 5.59
N ALA A 49 -14.07 2.70 5.48
CA ALA A 49 -15.20 2.99 4.60
C ALA A 49 -14.87 2.70 3.13
N VAL A 50 -13.71 3.16 2.64
CA VAL A 50 -13.25 2.87 1.28
C VAL A 50 -13.09 1.36 1.04
N SER A 51 -12.50 0.64 2.00
CA SER A 51 -12.32 -0.82 1.91
C SER A 51 -13.64 -1.59 1.91
N VAL A 52 -14.60 -1.18 2.73
CA VAL A 52 -15.94 -1.80 2.78
C VAL A 52 -16.69 -1.58 1.47
N ILE A 53 -16.65 -0.36 0.90
CA ILE A 53 -17.26 -0.08 -0.41
C ILE A 53 -16.63 -0.97 -1.49
N PHE A 54 -15.30 -1.08 -1.50
CA PHE A 54 -14.59 -1.96 -2.44
C PHE A 54 -15.04 -3.42 -2.31
N CYS A 55 -15.08 -3.97 -1.09
CA CYS A 55 -15.55 -5.33 -0.84
C CYS A 55 -17.02 -5.53 -1.23
N PHE A 56 -17.87 -4.52 -1.01
CA PHE A 56 -19.27 -4.56 -1.42
C PHE A 56 -19.42 -4.67 -2.94
N VAL A 57 -18.62 -3.90 -3.71
CA VAL A 57 -18.64 -3.97 -5.18
C VAL A 57 -18.04 -5.29 -5.67
N LEU A 58 -16.98 -5.80 -5.05
CA LEU A 58 -16.43 -7.13 -5.38
C LEU A 58 -17.51 -8.21 -5.25
N LYS A 59 -18.26 -8.21 -4.14
CA LYS A 59 -19.30 -9.22 -3.88
C LYS A 59 -20.55 -8.99 -4.71
N GLY A 60 -21.07 -7.77 -4.72
CA GLY A 60 -22.41 -7.48 -5.24
C GLY A 60 -22.48 -7.23 -6.74
N VAL A 61 -21.35 -6.84 -7.36
CA VAL A 61 -21.32 -6.47 -8.78
C VAL A 61 -20.47 -7.45 -9.60
N LEU A 62 -19.35 -7.90 -9.07
CA LEU A 62 -18.43 -8.80 -9.78
C LEU A 62 -18.64 -10.28 -9.44
N ASP A 63 -19.43 -10.58 -8.40
CA ASP A 63 -19.54 -11.95 -7.84
C ASP A 63 -18.13 -12.60 -7.70
N PHE A 64 -17.22 -11.82 -7.10
CA PHE A 64 -15.79 -12.12 -7.11
C PHE A 64 -15.50 -13.35 -6.26
N PRO A 65 -14.71 -14.33 -6.76
CA PRO A 65 -14.47 -15.58 -6.06
C PRO A 65 -13.77 -15.34 -4.71
N THR A 66 -14.23 -16.08 -3.70
CA THR A 66 -13.71 -15.99 -2.32
C THR A 66 -12.52 -16.92 -2.06
N THR A 67 -11.97 -17.49 -3.13
CA THR A 67 -10.81 -18.38 -3.06
C THR A 67 -9.51 -17.60 -2.85
N LEU A 68 -8.60 -18.15 -2.07
CA LEU A 68 -7.23 -17.65 -1.89
C LEU A 68 -6.26 -18.68 -2.50
N TRP A 69 -5.47 -18.24 -3.46
CA TRP A 69 -4.43 -19.08 -4.05
C TRP A 69 -3.15 -19.04 -3.21
N ILE A 70 -2.59 -20.24 -2.92
CA ILE A 70 -1.32 -20.37 -2.21
C ILE A 70 -0.19 -20.47 -3.25
N PRO A 71 0.70 -19.46 -3.36
CA PRO A 71 1.79 -19.44 -4.32
C PRO A 71 2.69 -20.67 -4.20
N LEU A 72 3.29 -21.09 -5.32
CA LEU A 72 4.15 -22.27 -5.45
C LEU A 72 3.42 -23.61 -5.23
N THR A 73 2.11 -23.60 -5.09
CA THR A 73 1.29 -24.82 -4.99
C THR A 73 0.13 -24.76 -5.98
N ALA A 74 -0.51 -25.91 -6.21
CA ALA A 74 -1.77 -25.98 -6.94
C ALA A 74 -3.00 -25.79 -6.02
N VAL A 75 -2.79 -25.38 -4.76
CA VAL A 75 -3.85 -25.30 -3.75
C VAL A 75 -4.52 -23.94 -3.78
N THR A 76 -5.84 -23.96 -3.84
CA THR A 76 -6.71 -22.81 -3.58
C THR A 76 -7.62 -23.14 -2.41
N VAL A 77 -7.77 -22.20 -1.47
CA VAL A 77 -8.62 -22.35 -0.28
C VAL A 77 -9.79 -21.40 -0.41
N ASP A 78 -11.01 -21.90 -0.36
CA ASP A 78 -12.17 -21.04 -0.30
C ASP A 78 -12.39 -20.55 1.15
N LEU A 79 -12.25 -19.23 1.32
CA LEU A 79 -12.43 -18.56 2.61
C LEU A 79 -13.88 -18.12 2.85
N GLY A 80 -14.74 -18.23 1.84
CA GLY A 80 -16.10 -17.72 1.94
C GLY A 80 -16.14 -16.25 2.38
N PRO A 81 -17.04 -15.87 3.32
CA PRO A 81 -17.14 -14.50 3.81
C PRO A 81 -15.86 -13.93 4.45
N PHE A 82 -14.99 -14.79 4.99
CA PHE A 82 -13.72 -14.37 5.59
C PHE A 82 -12.74 -13.78 4.57
N TYR A 83 -12.93 -14.07 3.28
CA TYR A 83 -12.14 -13.45 2.21
C TYR A 83 -12.25 -11.92 2.23
N TYR A 84 -13.44 -11.37 2.44
CA TYR A 84 -13.62 -9.92 2.48
C TYR A 84 -12.98 -9.28 3.71
N ILE A 85 -12.88 -10.02 4.82
CA ILE A 85 -12.13 -9.59 6.01
C ILE A 85 -10.64 -9.54 5.69
N LEU A 86 -10.11 -10.56 5.00
CA LEU A 86 -8.72 -10.57 4.53
C LEU A 86 -8.44 -9.37 3.62
N VAL A 87 -9.27 -9.14 2.60
CA VAL A 87 -9.15 -8.02 1.66
C VAL A 87 -9.18 -6.68 2.39
N PHE A 88 -10.07 -6.51 3.36
CA PHE A 88 -10.14 -5.33 4.21
C PHE A 88 -8.80 -5.06 4.92
N PHE A 89 -8.25 -6.06 5.61
CA PHE A 89 -6.97 -5.92 6.29
C PHE A 89 -5.80 -5.72 5.34
N MET A 90 -5.85 -6.31 4.15
CA MET A 90 -4.84 -6.08 3.11
C MET A 90 -4.83 -4.62 2.65
N ILE A 91 -5.99 -4.04 2.35
CA ILE A 91 -6.08 -2.65 1.88
C ILE A 91 -5.57 -1.71 2.98
N VAL A 92 -6.10 -1.84 4.20
CA VAL A 92 -5.68 -1.00 5.34
C VAL A 92 -4.19 -1.21 5.66
N GLY A 93 -3.73 -2.47 5.64
CA GLY A 93 -2.33 -2.81 5.88
C GLY A 93 -1.39 -2.23 4.83
N ALA A 94 -1.69 -2.44 3.55
CA ALA A 94 -0.84 -1.97 2.44
C ALA A 94 -0.78 -0.43 2.39
N THR A 95 -1.92 0.26 2.55
CA THR A 95 -1.96 1.72 2.54
C THR A 95 -1.10 2.32 3.65
N ASN A 96 -1.20 1.78 4.87
CA ASN A 96 -0.39 2.27 5.99
C ASN A 96 1.08 1.82 5.89
N ALA A 97 1.37 0.64 5.35
CA ALA A 97 2.74 0.16 5.16
C ALA A 97 3.51 1.02 4.16
N VAL A 98 2.90 1.38 3.01
CA VAL A 98 3.51 2.30 2.04
C VAL A 98 3.66 3.70 2.64
N ASN A 99 2.69 4.18 3.42
CA ASN A 99 2.79 5.47 4.11
C ASN A 99 3.93 5.49 5.15
N LEU A 100 4.14 4.40 5.89
CA LEU A 100 5.28 4.26 6.80
C LEU A 100 6.64 4.23 6.05
N THR A 101 6.65 3.76 4.81
CA THR A 101 7.85 3.68 3.97
C THR A 101 8.23 5.05 3.39
N ASP A 102 7.28 6.00 3.31
CA ASP A 102 7.52 7.37 2.81
C ASP A 102 8.19 8.27 3.86
N GLY A 103 9.25 7.76 4.49
CA GLY A 103 10.00 8.46 5.54
C GLY A 103 11.34 9.03 5.10
N LEU A 104 11.85 8.64 3.92
CA LEU A 104 13.11 9.11 3.33
C LEU A 104 12.91 9.50 1.87
N ASP A 105 13.75 10.42 1.40
CA ASP A 105 13.77 10.88 0.01
C ASP A 105 13.88 9.70 -0.96
N GLY A 106 12.89 9.55 -1.84
CA GLY A 106 12.87 8.53 -2.88
C GLY A 106 12.56 7.09 -2.42
N LEU A 107 12.41 6.80 -1.14
CA LEU A 107 12.24 5.43 -0.65
C LEU A 107 10.92 4.83 -1.14
N ALA A 108 9.79 5.48 -0.89
CA ALA A 108 8.49 5.02 -1.37
C ALA A 108 8.37 5.16 -2.89
N ALA A 109 8.77 6.31 -3.44
CA ALA A 109 8.71 6.57 -4.88
C ALA A 109 9.62 5.64 -5.71
N GLY A 110 10.73 5.18 -5.16
CA GLY A 110 11.65 4.25 -5.81
C GLY A 110 11.26 2.78 -5.67
N SER A 111 10.67 2.39 -4.55
CA SER A 111 10.24 0.99 -4.31
C SER A 111 8.91 0.66 -4.98
N CYS A 112 7.97 1.61 -5.07
CA CYS A 112 6.67 1.40 -5.69
C CYS A 112 6.74 0.97 -7.15
N PRO A 113 7.56 1.55 -8.03
CA PRO A 113 7.72 1.09 -9.41
C PRO A 113 8.15 -0.38 -9.49
N ILE A 114 9.04 -0.83 -8.62
CA ILE A 114 9.54 -2.20 -8.59
C ILE A 114 8.40 -3.17 -8.29
N THR A 115 7.64 -2.90 -7.23
CA THR A 115 6.46 -3.71 -6.87
C THR A 115 5.38 -3.64 -7.95
N SER A 116 5.13 -2.46 -8.52
CA SER A 116 4.15 -2.29 -9.59
C SER A 116 4.53 -3.06 -10.85
N VAL A 117 5.81 -3.03 -11.27
CA VAL A 117 6.30 -3.79 -12.43
C VAL A 117 6.22 -5.29 -12.17
N ALA A 118 6.52 -5.76 -10.95
CA ALA A 118 6.29 -7.17 -10.59
C ALA A 118 4.82 -7.56 -10.80
N TYR A 119 3.88 -6.72 -10.36
CA TYR A 119 2.45 -6.95 -10.60
C TYR A 119 2.03 -6.81 -12.07
N VAL A 120 2.68 -5.95 -12.86
CA VAL A 120 2.47 -5.91 -14.32
C VAL A 120 2.81 -7.27 -14.95
N VAL A 121 3.97 -7.84 -14.59
CA VAL A 121 4.38 -9.16 -15.08
C VAL A 121 3.39 -10.25 -14.66
N ILE A 122 2.99 -10.27 -13.39
CA ILE A 122 1.98 -11.21 -12.88
C ILE A 122 0.66 -11.05 -13.61
N ALA A 123 0.16 -9.84 -13.78
CA ALA A 123 -1.10 -9.56 -14.44
C ALA A 123 -1.09 -9.96 -15.93
N VAL A 124 0.02 -9.72 -16.64
CA VAL A 124 0.18 -10.17 -18.02
C VAL A 124 0.18 -11.68 -18.09
N ALA A 125 0.96 -12.35 -17.23
CA ALA A 125 1.07 -13.82 -17.22
C ALA A 125 -0.27 -14.52 -16.91
N LEU A 126 -1.12 -13.88 -16.11
CA LEU A 126 -2.45 -14.39 -15.73
C LEU A 126 -3.59 -13.89 -16.65
N GLY A 127 -3.28 -13.09 -17.69
CA GLY A 127 -4.28 -12.59 -18.64
C GLY A 127 -5.10 -11.38 -18.15
N TYR A 128 -4.70 -10.73 -17.06
CA TYR A 128 -5.35 -9.51 -16.52
C TYR A 128 -4.79 -8.23 -17.17
N GLY A 129 -4.88 -8.11 -18.51
CA GLY A 129 -4.29 -7.00 -19.27
C GLY A 129 -4.68 -5.61 -18.76
N ASN A 130 -5.92 -5.45 -18.28
CA ASN A 130 -6.41 -4.18 -17.72
C ASN A 130 -5.68 -3.77 -16.45
N ILE A 131 -5.37 -4.74 -15.58
CA ILE A 131 -4.61 -4.49 -14.34
C ILE A 131 -3.14 -4.27 -14.67
N ALA A 132 -2.61 -4.94 -15.69
CA ALA A 132 -1.25 -4.69 -16.18
C ALA A 132 -1.08 -3.23 -16.66
N VAL A 133 -2.03 -2.71 -17.45
CA VAL A 133 -2.02 -1.30 -17.88
C VAL A 133 -2.09 -0.35 -16.67
N PHE A 134 -2.96 -0.62 -15.70
CA PHE A 134 -3.03 0.16 -14.46
C PHE A 134 -1.70 0.14 -13.71
N GLY A 135 -1.09 -1.03 -13.52
CA GLY A 135 0.21 -1.18 -12.85
C GLY A 135 1.34 -0.45 -13.58
N ALA A 136 1.37 -0.51 -14.92
CA ALA A 136 2.33 0.22 -15.73
C ALA A 136 2.18 1.74 -15.59
N ALA A 137 0.93 2.23 -15.56
CA ALA A 137 0.65 3.64 -15.34
C ALA A 137 1.09 4.10 -13.94
N LEU A 138 0.83 3.27 -12.91
CA LEU A 138 1.26 3.54 -11.54
C LEU A 138 2.79 3.57 -11.42
N ALA A 139 3.49 2.61 -12.03
CA ALA A 139 4.95 2.58 -12.09
C ALA A 139 5.52 3.81 -12.80
N GLY A 140 4.95 4.18 -13.95
CA GLY A 140 5.35 5.36 -14.71
C GLY A 140 5.16 6.66 -13.93
N ALA A 141 4.04 6.80 -13.22
CA ALA A 141 3.78 7.96 -12.36
C ALA A 141 4.82 8.08 -11.23
N CYS A 142 5.16 6.96 -10.57
CA CYS A 142 6.18 6.94 -9.54
C CYS A 142 7.57 7.27 -10.08
N LEU A 143 7.95 6.74 -11.25
CA LEU A 143 9.24 7.05 -11.88
C LEU A 143 9.33 8.53 -12.28
N GLY A 144 8.24 9.11 -12.82
CA GLY A 144 8.18 10.54 -13.10
C GLY A 144 8.30 11.40 -11.84
N PHE A 145 7.63 11.00 -10.76
CA PHE A 145 7.72 11.68 -9.47
C PHE A 145 9.12 11.54 -8.84
N LEU A 146 9.73 10.37 -8.95
CA LEU A 146 11.06 10.06 -8.39
C LEU A 146 12.14 11.05 -8.89
N PHE A 147 11.99 11.57 -10.12
CA PHE A 147 12.89 12.58 -10.65
C PHE A 147 12.98 13.84 -9.75
N TYR A 148 11.90 14.16 -9.05
CA TYR A 148 11.84 15.29 -8.12
C TYR A 148 11.99 14.87 -6.65
N ASN A 149 11.73 13.61 -6.34
CA ASN A 149 11.73 13.09 -4.96
C ASN A 149 13.01 12.35 -4.58
N GLN A 150 13.93 12.06 -5.53
CA GLN A 150 15.23 11.48 -5.20
C GLN A 150 16.08 12.44 -4.35
N HIS A 151 16.91 11.88 -3.48
CA HIS A 151 17.73 12.66 -2.57
C HIS A 151 18.76 13.56 -3.28
N PRO A 152 18.90 14.87 -2.94
CA PRO A 152 18.01 15.62 -2.04
C PRO A 152 16.67 15.99 -2.73
N ALA A 153 15.55 15.65 -2.06
CA ALA A 153 14.23 15.82 -2.64
C ALA A 153 13.85 17.29 -2.84
N LYS A 154 13.23 17.56 -3.98
CA LYS A 154 12.60 18.86 -4.31
C LYS A 154 11.11 18.88 -4.06
N LEU A 155 10.47 17.69 -4.06
CA LEU A 155 9.06 17.48 -3.78
C LEU A 155 8.88 16.29 -2.86
N PHE A 156 7.95 16.37 -1.92
CA PHE A 156 7.59 15.30 -1.00
C PHE A 156 6.26 14.69 -1.42
N MET A 157 6.14 13.37 -1.25
CA MET A 157 4.95 12.61 -1.64
C MET A 157 3.77 12.88 -0.70
N GLY A 158 4.05 12.91 0.60
CA GLY A 158 3.07 13.07 1.65
C GLY A 158 2.08 11.92 1.77
N ASP A 159 1.11 12.09 2.65
CA ASP A 159 0.06 11.09 2.84
C ASP A 159 -0.82 10.93 1.61
N THR A 160 -0.95 11.99 0.80
CA THR A 160 -1.71 11.98 -0.45
C THR A 160 -1.21 10.90 -1.41
N GLY A 161 0.08 10.90 -1.69
CA GLY A 161 0.68 9.95 -2.64
C GLY A 161 0.88 8.57 -2.03
N SER A 162 1.41 8.49 -0.82
CA SER A 162 1.77 7.22 -0.20
C SER A 162 0.55 6.34 0.10
N LEU A 163 -0.58 6.92 0.58
CA LEU A 163 -1.82 6.17 0.77
C LEU A 163 -2.44 5.75 -0.58
N ALA A 164 -2.38 6.62 -1.61
CA ALA A 164 -2.85 6.28 -2.95
C ALA A 164 -2.10 5.07 -3.52
N LEU A 165 -0.76 5.08 -3.42
CA LEU A 165 0.09 3.99 -3.90
C LEU A 165 -0.20 2.69 -3.18
N GLY A 166 -0.32 2.70 -1.86
CA GLY A 166 -0.68 1.51 -1.08
C GLY A 166 -2.04 0.93 -1.47
N GLY A 167 -3.04 1.79 -1.72
CA GLY A 167 -4.34 1.40 -2.24
C GLY A 167 -4.26 0.77 -3.64
N GLY A 168 -3.45 1.35 -4.53
CA GLY A 168 -3.23 0.82 -5.88
C GLY A 168 -2.54 -0.56 -5.88
N LEU A 169 -1.51 -0.75 -5.05
CA LEU A 169 -0.82 -2.03 -4.90
C LEU A 169 -1.76 -3.11 -4.33
N ALA A 170 -2.55 -2.78 -3.31
CA ALA A 170 -3.56 -3.70 -2.77
C ALA A 170 -4.62 -4.06 -3.82
N ALA A 171 -5.08 -3.09 -4.62
CA ALA A 171 -6.03 -3.34 -5.70
C ALA A 171 -5.49 -4.33 -6.73
N MET A 172 -4.23 -4.16 -7.16
CA MET A 172 -3.59 -5.09 -8.10
C MET A 172 -3.56 -6.50 -7.54
N ALA A 173 -3.14 -6.68 -6.28
CA ALA A 173 -3.05 -7.99 -5.64
C ALA A 173 -4.40 -8.70 -5.55
N VAL A 174 -5.44 -7.99 -5.10
CA VAL A 174 -6.79 -8.54 -4.98
C VAL A 174 -7.38 -8.88 -6.36
N LEU A 175 -7.32 -7.93 -7.30
CA LEU A 175 -7.98 -8.08 -8.62
C LEU A 175 -7.29 -9.10 -9.54
N THR A 176 -6.04 -9.45 -9.26
CA THR A 176 -5.33 -10.56 -9.93
C THR A 176 -5.40 -11.87 -9.16
N LYS A 177 -6.06 -11.93 -8.01
CA LYS A 177 -6.14 -13.12 -7.14
C LYS A 177 -4.77 -13.63 -6.69
N THR A 178 -3.85 -12.70 -6.42
CA THR A 178 -2.48 -13.00 -6.01
C THR A 178 -2.12 -12.29 -4.71
N GLU A 179 -3.05 -12.29 -3.78
CA GLU A 179 -3.01 -11.56 -2.51
C GLU A 179 -1.73 -11.86 -1.71
N ILE A 180 -1.36 -13.14 -1.62
CA ILE A 180 -0.16 -13.58 -0.88
C ILE A 180 1.12 -13.10 -1.55
N LEU A 181 1.14 -12.95 -2.88
CA LEU A 181 2.32 -12.45 -3.60
C LEU A 181 2.63 -10.99 -3.28
N LEU A 182 1.69 -10.24 -2.69
CA LEU A 182 1.98 -8.88 -2.23
C LEU A 182 3.04 -8.86 -1.11
N ILE A 183 3.13 -9.92 -0.32
CA ILE A 183 4.13 -10.05 0.75
C ILE A 183 5.56 -10.05 0.19
N PRO A 184 5.96 -10.96 -0.70
CA PRO A 184 7.31 -10.94 -1.28
C PRO A 184 7.52 -9.80 -2.28
N ALA A 185 6.52 -9.43 -3.10
CA ALA A 185 6.64 -8.33 -4.04
C ALA A 185 6.78 -6.96 -3.34
N GLY A 186 6.12 -6.80 -2.19
CA GLY A 186 6.17 -5.62 -1.33
C GLY A 186 6.96 -5.85 -0.05
N ALA A 187 8.00 -6.69 -0.06
CA ALA A 187 8.75 -7.09 1.14
C ALA A 187 9.29 -5.90 1.94
N LEU A 188 9.67 -4.82 1.25
CA LEU A 188 10.11 -3.59 1.91
C LEU A 188 9.00 -3.03 2.80
N TYR A 189 7.78 -2.88 2.29
CA TYR A 189 6.65 -2.34 3.06
C TYR A 189 6.28 -3.24 4.24
N VAL A 190 6.39 -4.55 4.02
CA VAL A 190 6.17 -5.54 5.10
C VAL A 190 7.21 -5.37 6.19
N MET A 191 8.49 -5.22 5.85
CA MET A 191 9.57 -5.00 6.83
C MET A 191 9.39 -3.69 7.60
N GLU A 192 9.03 -2.60 6.91
CA GLU A 192 8.76 -1.30 7.54
C GLU A 192 7.62 -1.42 8.56
N ALA A 193 6.47 -1.96 8.13
CA ALA A 193 5.31 -2.13 9.00
C ALA A 193 5.58 -3.08 10.17
N LEU A 194 6.21 -4.24 9.93
CA LEU A 194 6.57 -5.20 10.97
C LEU A 194 7.54 -4.61 11.99
N SER A 195 8.50 -3.80 11.55
CA SER A 195 9.44 -3.14 12.47
C SER A 195 8.73 -2.25 13.47
N VAL A 196 7.69 -1.52 13.02
CA VAL A 196 6.85 -0.67 13.88
C VAL A 196 6.04 -1.52 14.85
N ILE A 197 5.37 -2.58 14.33
CA ILE A 197 4.55 -3.47 15.14
C ILE A 197 5.40 -4.12 16.25
N LEU A 198 6.54 -4.70 15.89
CA LEU A 198 7.45 -5.36 16.83
C LEU A 198 7.99 -4.37 17.87
N GLN A 199 8.38 -3.17 17.44
CA GLN A 199 8.86 -2.12 18.35
C GLN A 199 7.78 -1.72 19.36
N VAL A 200 6.55 -1.48 18.88
CA VAL A 200 5.44 -1.07 19.75
C VAL A 200 5.06 -2.18 20.74
N ILE A 201 5.00 -3.42 20.28
CA ILE A 201 4.68 -4.58 21.14
C ILE A 201 5.77 -4.71 22.22
N SER A 202 7.05 -4.73 21.83
CA SER A 202 8.17 -4.88 22.77
C SER A 202 8.19 -3.75 23.79
N PHE A 203 8.02 -2.51 23.33
CA PHE A 203 8.04 -1.35 24.25
C PHE A 203 6.86 -1.36 25.21
N LYS A 204 5.65 -1.69 24.75
CA LYS A 204 4.47 -1.74 25.62
C LYS A 204 4.50 -2.92 26.60
N THR A 205 5.09 -4.07 26.23
CA THR A 205 5.08 -5.28 27.07
C THR A 205 6.31 -5.40 27.96
N ARG A 206 7.47 -4.93 27.50
CA ARG A 206 8.77 -5.12 28.17
C ARG A 206 9.49 -3.82 28.52
N GLY A 207 9.02 -2.67 28.05
CA GLY A 207 9.70 -1.38 28.21
C GLY A 207 11.00 -1.25 27.41
N VAL A 208 11.31 -2.23 26.51
CA VAL A 208 12.59 -2.30 25.77
C VAL A 208 12.35 -2.03 24.28
N ARG A 209 13.24 -1.23 23.69
CA ARG A 209 13.28 -1.00 22.24
C ARG A 209 14.09 -2.12 21.56
N ILE A 210 13.52 -2.73 20.50
CA ILE A 210 14.22 -3.71 19.65
C ILE A 210 15.14 -2.96 18.67
N PHE A 211 14.61 -1.93 18.01
CA PHE A 211 15.32 -1.09 17.06
C PHE A 211 15.67 0.25 17.71
N LYS A 212 16.74 0.91 17.23
CA LYS A 212 17.08 2.28 17.68
C LYS A 212 15.91 3.23 17.46
N MET A 213 15.23 3.08 16.30
CA MET A 213 14.01 3.76 15.94
C MET A 213 13.21 2.88 14.96
N SER A 214 11.92 3.05 14.87
CA SER A 214 11.05 2.46 13.85
C SER A 214 10.22 3.55 13.17
N PRO A 215 9.91 3.45 11.89
CA PRO A 215 10.18 2.31 10.95
C PRO A 215 11.67 2.00 10.75
N ILE A 216 11.99 0.84 10.12
CA ILE A 216 13.36 0.27 10.14
C ILE A 216 14.39 1.10 9.38
N HIS A 217 14.00 1.89 8.38
CA HIS A 217 14.90 2.81 7.70
C HIS A 217 15.59 3.77 8.69
N HIS A 218 14.86 4.31 9.68
CA HIS A 218 15.45 5.15 10.73
C HIS A 218 16.43 4.41 11.64
N HIS A 219 16.26 3.09 11.83
CA HIS A 219 17.26 2.28 12.55
C HIS A 219 18.61 2.31 11.84
N PHE A 220 18.61 2.21 10.51
CA PHE A 220 19.83 2.23 9.71
C PHE A 220 20.48 3.61 9.71
N GLU A 221 19.71 4.71 9.59
CA GLU A 221 20.22 6.07 9.69
C GLU A 221 20.90 6.29 11.05
N LEU A 222 20.23 5.94 12.16
CA LEU A 222 20.80 6.04 13.51
C LEU A 222 21.96 5.06 13.75
N SER A 223 22.19 4.12 12.84
CA SER A 223 23.33 3.23 12.84
C SER A 223 24.50 3.76 12.00
N GLY A 224 24.36 4.96 11.45
CA GLY A 224 25.43 5.67 10.72
C GLY A 224 25.40 5.46 9.21
N TRP A 225 24.31 4.92 8.64
CA TRP A 225 24.15 4.88 7.19
C TRP A 225 23.66 6.23 6.68
N SER A 226 24.20 6.67 5.54
CA SER A 226 23.64 7.83 4.85
C SER A 226 22.27 7.49 4.27
N GLU A 227 21.41 8.48 4.10
CA GLU A 227 20.08 8.32 3.52
C GLU A 227 20.13 7.60 2.16
N VAL A 228 21.03 8.00 1.27
CA VAL A 228 21.25 7.35 -0.04
C VAL A 228 21.64 5.87 0.11
N LYS A 229 22.39 5.50 1.15
CA LYS A 229 22.77 4.11 1.39
C LYS A 229 21.57 3.28 1.88
N VAL A 230 20.68 3.87 2.68
CA VAL A 230 19.47 3.22 3.17
C VAL A 230 18.52 2.92 2.03
#